data_d5c15c4e41e280913afa37313d0d44c2
#
_entry.id   d5c15c4e41e280913afa37313d0d44c2
#
_cell.length_a   1.000
_cell.length_b   1.000
_cell.length_c   1.000
_cell.angle_alpha   90.00
_cell.angle_beta   90.00
_cell.angle_gamma   90.00
#
_symmetry.space_group_name_H-M   'P 1'
#
loop_
_entity.id
_entity.type
_entity.pdbx_description
1 polymer ?
#
loop_
_entity_poly.entity_id
_entity_poly.type
_entity_poly.pdbx_seq_one_letter_code
_entity_poly.pdbx_strand_id
1 'polypeptide(L)'
;MTPASSTTLIIQRFAMALAVAMLCACGRAPAPVTNDVYVWQRAWHPALHDALTQAADLAHAWRVLTAEATPQGTLTPVAIDADALAATHRPVVLVVRIDGQLAGLDGAALVRGIVALRARWQARGLAAAGIEIDHDCATAHLPAYAAWLADLHRALGADTPLSITALPAWLSSPALEPVLAQADESTLQVHAVRQPREGLFDPAIALRWTTDYARRTSRPFRVALPTYGTRVGFDADGKLSDIESETPTLHDAAERRELDVSPLAVAGFVARVQARPPAHFTGWAWFRLPTTEDTRAWRLATWRAVVQGQPLRATTSVDWRPAESASLYDVVLVNHGEVDADAPTHVGLPAGCAQADGANGYRLALTSDTRALEAPDARLLAPHASRVIGWVRRDHPPSL
;
A
#
# COMPACT_ATOMS: atom_id res chain seq x y z
N MET A 1 72.85 30.62 -3.12
CA MET A 1 71.51 30.50 -3.73
C MET A 1 71.44 29.18 -4.46
N THR A 2 70.86 28.19 -3.85
CA THR A 2 70.72 26.82 -4.43
C THR A 2 69.35 26.76 -5.07
N PRO A 3 69.17 26.24 -6.30
CA PRO A 3 67.88 26.16 -6.97
C PRO A 3 67.04 25.05 -6.32
N ALA A 4 65.85 25.38 -5.92
CA ALA A 4 64.86 24.41 -5.43
C ALA A 4 64.54 23.45 -6.58
N SER A 5 64.65 22.12 -6.32
CA SER A 5 64.57 21.08 -7.30
C SER A 5 63.15 20.95 -7.89
N SER A 6 63.08 20.89 -9.22
CA SER A 6 61.88 20.72 -10.04
C SER A 6 60.97 19.56 -9.60
N THR A 7 61.51 18.57 -8.89
CA THR A 7 60.84 17.40 -8.37
C THR A 7 59.81 17.74 -7.28
N THR A 8 60.10 18.73 -6.42
CA THR A 8 59.20 19.13 -5.33
C THR A 8 57.94 19.85 -5.87
N LEU A 9 58.09 20.60 -6.97
CA LEU A 9 56.92 21.26 -7.62
C LEU A 9 56.00 20.28 -8.34
N ILE A 10 56.55 19.18 -8.89
CA ILE A 10 55.75 18.14 -9.57
C ILE A 10 54.94 17.33 -8.54
N ILE A 11 55.55 16.98 -7.41
CA ILE A 11 54.85 16.25 -6.31
C ILE A 11 53.72 17.08 -5.70
N GLN A 12 53.93 18.42 -5.50
CA GLN A 12 52.89 19.30 -4.99
C GLN A 12 51.74 19.47 -5.99
N ARG A 13 51.99 19.52 -7.30
CA ARG A 13 50.94 19.58 -8.33
C ARG A 13 50.14 18.28 -8.42
N PHE A 14 50.81 17.11 -8.28
CA PHE A 14 50.10 15.82 -8.23
C PHE A 14 49.27 15.66 -6.96
N ALA A 15 49.78 16.05 -5.79
CA ALA A 15 49.04 16.03 -4.52
C ALA A 15 47.83 16.95 -4.54
N MET A 16 47.94 18.16 -5.16
CA MET A 16 46.85 19.10 -5.30
C MET A 16 45.80 18.61 -6.31
N ALA A 17 46.20 17.96 -7.42
CA ALA A 17 45.27 17.34 -8.37
C ALA A 17 44.52 16.16 -7.79
N LEU A 18 45.18 15.35 -6.95
CA LEU A 18 44.54 14.24 -6.24
C LEU A 18 43.55 14.72 -5.16
N ALA A 19 43.88 15.81 -4.44
CA ALA A 19 43.01 16.43 -3.46
C ALA A 19 41.78 17.08 -4.11
N VAL A 20 41.93 17.71 -5.29
CA VAL A 20 40.80 18.25 -6.07
C VAL A 20 39.95 17.14 -6.65
N ALA A 21 40.53 16.02 -7.09
CA ALA A 21 39.75 14.85 -7.56
C ALA A 21 38.95 14.16 -6.42
N MET A 22 39.46 14.15 -5.18
CA MET A 22 38.74 13.67 -4.03
C MET A 22 37.62 14.61 -3.56
N LEU A 23 37.72 15.92 -3.80
CA LEU A 23 36.67 16.89 -3.51
C LEU A 23 35.54 16.92 -4.57
N CYS A 24 35.78 16.43 -5.77
CA CYS A 24 34.75 16.28 -6.80
C CYS A 24 33.93 14.97 -6.68
N ALA A 25 34.25 14.09 -5.75
CA ALA A 25 33.37 13.01 -5.29
C ALA A 25 32.28 13.57 -4.33
N CYS A 26 31.74 14.77 -4.63
CA CYS A 26 30.48 15.24 -4.05
C CYS A 26 29.41 14.24 -4.47
N GLY A 27 29.15 13.25 -3.61
CA GLY A 27 28.05 12.33 -3.75
C GLY A 27 26.80 13.17 -4.03
N ARG A 28 26.19 12.96 -5.19
CA ARG A 28 24.90 13.54 -5.54
C ARG A 28 23.99 13.26 -4.37
N ALA A 29 23.44 14.30 -3.75
CA ALA A 29 22.49 14.10 -2.66
C ALA A 29 21.46 13.06 -3.11
N PRO A 30 21.13 12.06 -2.30
CA PRO A 30 20.14 11.07 -2.68
C PRO A 30 18.88 11.80 -3.12
N ALA A 31 18.30 11.39 -4.24
CA ALA A 31 17.05 11.96 -4.73
C ALA A 31 15.99 11.87 -3.62
N PRO A 32 15.16 12.89 -3.44
CA PRO A 32 14.14 12.86 -2.41
C PRO A 32 13.21 11.65 -2.62
N VAL A 33 12.87 10.97 -1.53
CA VAL A 33 11.89 9.87 -1.54
C VAL A 33 10.53 10.43 -1.94
N THR A 34 9.94 9.88 -3.00
CA THR A 34 8.68 10.37 -3.57
C THR A 34 7.51 9.44 -3.22
N ASN A 35 6.28 9.96 -3.36
CA ASN A 35 5.05 9.24 -3.06
C ASN A 35 4.19 9.15 -4.32
N ASP A 36 4.15 8.00 -4.97
CA ASP A 36 3.15 7.74 -6.00
C ASP A 36 1.89 7.17 -5.34
N VAL A 37 0.74 7.34 -5.97
CA VAL A 37 -0.54 6.89 -5.41
C VAL A 37 -1.34 6.16 -6.48
N TYR A 38 -1.80 4.96 -6.15
CA TYR A 38 -2.67 4.21 -7.04
C TYR A 38 -4.11 4.73 -6.98
N VAL A 39 -4.66 5.00 -8.17
CA VAL A 39 -6.08 5.24 -8.40
C VAL A 39 -6.64 3.95 -9.01
N TRP A 40 -7.29 3.15 -8.15
CA TRP A 40 -7.71 1.78 -8.50
C TRP A 40 -9.22 1.66 -8.70
N GLN A 41 -9.95 2.73 -8.41
CA GLN A 41 -11.39 2.79 -8.50
C GLN A 41 -11.85 2.68 -9.96
N ARG A 42 -12.80 1.79 -10.22
CA ARG A 42 -13.41 1.58 -11.55
C ARG A 42 -14.56 2.54 -11.84
N ALA A 43 -15.07 3.19 -10.80
CA ALA A 43 -16.10 4.22 -10.90
C ALA A 43 -15.59 5.56 -10.39
N TRP A 44 -15.80 6.62 -11.17
CA TRP A 44 -15.33 7.97 -10.88
C TRP A 44 -16.45 8.80 -10.29
N HIS A 45 -16.61 8.69 -8.96
CA HIS A 45 -17.59 9.42 -8.18
C HIS A 45 -17.00 10.73 -7.62
N PRO A 46 -17.83 11.68 -7.15
CA PRO A 46 -17.35 12.93 -6.54
C PRO A 46 -16.32 12.71 -5.42
N ALA A 47 -16.50 11.68 -4.60
CA ALA A 47 -15.54 11.34 -3.55
C ALA A 47 -14.13 11.04 -4.05
N LEU A 48 -13.97 10.46 -5.25
CA LEU A 48 -12.66 10.26 -5.86
C LEU A 48 -12.07 11.58 -6.38
N HIS A 49 -12.89 12.46 -7.00
CA HIS A 49 -12.45 13.78 -7.44
C HIS A 49 -11.95 14.63 -6.25
N ASP A 50 -12.68 14.61 -5.15
CA ASP A 50 -12.29 15.29 -3.91
C ASP A 50 -10.98 14.74 -3.36
N ALA A 51 -10.83 13.41 -3.34
CA ALA A 51 -9.62 12.76 -2.87
C ALA A 51 -8.39 13.09 -3.75
N LEU A 52 -8.53 13.07 -5.08
CA LEU A 52 -7.49 13.49 -6.03
C LEU A 52 -7.03 14.93 -5.76
N THR A 53 -7.99 15.85 -5.63
CA THR A 53 -7.71 17.26 -5.37
C THR A 53 -6.97 17.46 -4.05
N GLN A 54 -7.45 16.80 -2.98
CA GLN A 54 -6.87 16.93 -1.65
C GLN A 54 -5.53 16.20 -1.47
N ALA A 55 -5.21 15.22 -2.30
CA ALA A 55 -3.96 14.46 -2.22
C ALA A 55 -2.90 14.95 -3.21
N ALA A 56 -3.24 15.83 -4.14
CA ALA A 56 -2.36 16.25 -5.23
C ALA A 56 -1.06 16.92 -4.76
N ASP A 57 -1.07 17.62 -3.63
CA ASP A 57 0.11 18.29 -3.07
C ASP A 57 1.18 17.28 -2.57
N LEU A 58 0.77 16.08 -2.16
CA LEU A 58 1.64 15.03 -1.66
C LEU A 58 1.95 13.94 -2.69
N ALA A 59 1.10 13.75 -3.68
CA ALA A 59 1.32 12.81 -4.76
C ALA A 59 2.41 13.30 -5.72
N HIS A 60 3.42 12.47 -5.98
CA HIS A 60 4.41 12.72 -7.02
C HIS A 60 3.84 12.34 -8.40
N ALA A 61 3.20 11.17 -8.50
CA ALA A 61 2.50 10.69 -9.68
C ALA A 61 1.27 9.87 -9.30
N TRP A 62 0.28 9.85 -10.19
CA TRP A 62 -0.85 8.95 -10.13
C TRP A 62 -0.55 7.68 -10.93
N ARG A 63 -0.75 6.51 -10.32
CA ARG A 63 -0.71 5.20 -10.98
C ARG A 63 -2.16 4.75 -11.18
N VAL A 64 -2.67 4.92 -12.38
CA VAL A 64 -4.11 4.81 -12.66
C VAL A 64 -4.42 3.51 -13.37
N LEU A 65 -5.33 2.71 -12.81
CA LEU A 65 -5.85 1.51 -13.48
C LEU A 65 -6.59 1.93 -14.75
N THR A 66 -6.00 1.65 -15.92
CA THR A 66 -6.49 2.11 -17.22
C THR A 66 -7.06 1.02 -18.11
N ALA A 67 -6.64 -0.21 -17.86
CA ALA A 67 -7.16 -1.37 -18.57
C ALA A 67 -6.91 -2.66 -17.78
N GLU A 68 -7.73 -3.67 -18.05
CA GLU A 68 -7.62 -5.00 -17.48
C GLU A 68 -7.58 -6.04 -18.61
N ALA A 69 -6.59 -6.92 -18.58
CA ALA A 69 -6.55 -8.09 -19.44
C ALA A 69 -7.19 -9.27 -18.69
N THR A 70 -8.32 -9.74 -19.17
CA THR A 70 -9.03 -10.87 -18.58
C THR A 70 -8.39 -12.21 -18.98
N PRO A 71 -8.69 -13.31 -18.28
CA PRO A 71 -8.23 -14.65 -18.68
C PRO A 71 -8.59 -15.05 -20.11
N GLN A 72 -9.61 -14.40 -20.72
CA GLN A 72 -10.01 -14.60 -22.10
C GLN A 72 -9.15 -13.84 -23.11
N GLY A 73 -8.11 -13.13 -22.66
CA GLY A 73 -7.15 -12.40 -23.50
C GLY A 73 -7.64 -11.07 -24.05
N THR A 74 -8.75 -10.57 -23.56
CA THR A 74 -9.29 -9.27 -23.98
C THR A 74 -8.75 -8.17 -23.09
N LEU A 75 -8.16 -7.13 -23.70
CA LEU A 75 -7.78 -5.91 -23.00
C LEU A 75 -8.99 -4.97 -22.96
N THR A 76 -9.61 -4.86 -21.80
CA THR A 76 -10.79 -4.03 -21.56
C THR A 76 -10.37 -2.71 -20.91
N PRO A 77 -10.62 -1.55 -21.54
CA PRO A 77 -10.37 -0.25 -20.94
C PRO A 77 -11.26 0.00 -19.72
N VAL A 78 -10.69 0.58 -18.68
CA VAL A 78 -11.43 1.16 -17.56
C VAL A 78 -11.85 2.59 -17.90
N ALA A 79 -13.07 2.97 -17.55
CA ALA A 79 -13.53 4.33 -17.72
C ALA A 79 -12.78 5.26 -16.75
N ILE A 80 -12.22 6.35 -17.27
CA ILE A 80 -11.38 7.28 -16.51
C ILE A 80 -11.84 8.70 -16.78
N ASP A 81 -11.93 9.50 -15.73
CA ASP A 81 -12.06 10.95 -15.84
C ASP A 81 -10.66 11.58 -16.00
N ALA A 82 -10.29 11.78 -17.27
CA ALA A 82 -8.99 12.32 -17.63
C ALA A 82 -8.85 13.80 -17.25
N ASP A 83 -9.95 14.56 -17.25
CA ASP A 83 -9.95 15.98 -16.92
C ASP A 83 -9.71 16.17 -15.41
N ALA A 84 -10.29 15.32 -14.57
CA ALA A 84 -10.01 15.31 -13.13
C ALA A 84 -8.54 15.02 -12.83
N LEU A 85 -7.91 14.09 -13.56
CA LEU A 85 -6.46 13.83 -13.43
C LEU A 85 -5.62 15.02 -13.89
N ALA A 86 -5.95 15.60 -15.07
CA ALA A 86 -5.25 16.74 -15.62
C ALA A 86 -5.29 17.96 -14.68
N ALA A 87 -6.42 18.20 -14.03
CA ALA A 87 -6.60 19.28 -13.07
C ALA A 87 -5.64 19.19 -11.86
N THR A 88 -5.11 18.01 -11.54
CA THR A 88 -4.13 17.84 -10.46
C THR A 88 -2.73 18.30 -10.82
N HIS A 89 -2.43 18.49 -12.10
CA HIS A 89 -1.10 18.80 -12.64
C HIS A 89 -0.01 17.81 -12.22
N ARG A 90 -0.37 16.54 -12.00
CA ARG A 90 0.58 15.47 -11.64
C ARG A 90 0.79 14.50 -12.79
N PRO A 91 1.99 13.92 -12.92
CA PRO A 91 2.26 12.87 -13.89
C PRO A 91 1.31 11.68 -13.70
N VAL A 92 0.93 11.04 -14.80
CA VAL A 92 0.05 9.86 -14.79
C VAL A 92 0.77 8.68 -15.43
N VAL A 93 0.92 7.60 -14.66
CA VAL A 93 1.38 6.28 -15.13
C VAL A 93 0.14 5.44 -15.41
N LEU A 94 0.05 4.88 -16.61
CA LEU A 94 -1.08 4.06 -17.01
C LEU A 94 -0.85 2.61 -16.54
N VAL A 95 -1.66 2.14 -15.61
CA VAL A 95 -1.55 0.77 -15.09
C VAL A 95 -2.45 -0.15 -15.90
N VAL A 96 -1.86 -1.25 -16.37
CA VAL A 96 -2.56 -2.36 -17.02
C VAL A 96 -2.51 -3.59 -16.12
N ARG A 97 -3.67 -3.99 -15.60
CA ARG A 97 -3.83 -5.23 -14.82
C ARG A 97 -3.92 -6.43 -15.73
N ILE A 98 -3.14 -7.45 -15.46
CA ILE A 98 -3.24 -8.75 -16.13
C ILE A 98 -3.71 -9.80 -15.11
N ASP A 99 -4.96 -10.22 -15.25
CA ASP A 99 -5.53 -11.29 -14.45
C ASP A 99 -5.20 -12.65 -15.03
N GLY A 100 -4.94 -13.62 -14.14
CA GLY A 100 -4.58 -14.98 -14.53
C GLY A 100 -3.15 -15.12 -15.03
N GLN A 101 -2.89 -16.16 -15.85
CA GLN A 101 -1.57 -16.49 -16.34
C GLN A 101 -1.39 -16.09 -17.80
N LEU A 102 -0.27 -15.47 -18.14
CA LEU A 102 0.05 -15.06 -19.51
C LEU A 102 0.02 -16.22 -20.52
N ALA A 103 0.30 -17.46 -20.09
CA ALA A 103 0.28 -18.63 -20.97
C ALA A 103 -1.09 -18.90 -21.63
N GLY A 104 -2.18 -18.35 -21.08
CA GLY A 104 -3.53 -18.44 -21.65
C GLY A 104 -3.90 -17.25 -22.56
N LEU A 105 -3.02 -16.26 -22.72
CA LEU A 105 -3.30 -15.02 -23.42
C LEU A 105 -2.52 -14.92 -24.74
N ASP A 106 -3.09 -14.24 -25.74
CA ASP A 106 -2.32 -13.80 -26.93
C ASP A 106 -1.42 -12.63 -26.50
N GLY A 107 -0.19 -12.96 -26.13
CA GLY A 107 0.81 -11.97 -25.68
C GLY A 107 1.09 -10.89 -26.72
N ALA A 108 1.09 -11.22 -28.02
CA ALA A 108 1.30 -10.24 -29.09
C ALA A 108 0.10 -9.31 -29.26
N ALA A 109 -1.13 -9.81 -29.15
CA ALA A 109 -2.33 -8.98 -29.14
C ALA A 109 -2.36 -8.04 -27.95
N LEU A 110 -1.94 -8.53 -26.77
CA LEU A 110 -1.86 -7.73 -25.55
C LEU A 110 -0.84 -6.58 -25.71
N VAL A 111 0.36 -6.85 -26.26
CA VAL A 111 1.34 -5.81 -26.58
C VAL A 111 0.74 -4.74 -27.51
N ARG A 112 0.11 -5.16 -28.62
CA ARG A 112 -0.56 -4.21 -29.54
C ARG A 112 -1.64 -3.38 -28.86
N GLY A 113 -2.43 -4.02 -27.98
CA GLY A 113 -3.47 -3.37 -27.19
C GLY A 113 -2.95 -2.29 -26.25
N ILE A 114 -1.84 -2.58 -25.55
CA ILE A 114 -1.19 -1.63 -24.63
C ILE A 114 -0.59 -0.45 -25.39
N VAL A 115 0.09 -0.68 -26.51
CA VAL A 115 0.62 0.39 -27.38
C VAL A 115 -0.53 1.27 -27.89
N ALA A 116 -1.63 0.67 -28.32
CA ALA A 116 -2.82 1.41 -28.76
C ALA A 116 -3.50 2.20 -27.62
N LEU A 117 -3.49 1.66 -26.39
CA LEU A 117 -3.99 2.36 -25.19
C LEU A 117 -3.19 3.66 -24.97
N ARG A 118 -1.87 3.57 -24.98
CA ARG A 118 -0.98 4.75 -24.86
C ARG A 118 -1.24 5.76 -25.97
N ALA A 119 -1.34 5.31 -27.21
CA ALA A 119 -1.60 6.20 -28.37
C ALA A 119 -2.95 6.93 -28.22
N ARG A 120 -3.99 6.25 -27.78
CA ARG A 120 -5.31 6.89 -27.51
C ARG A 120 -5.22 7.94 -26.41
N TRP A 121 -4.42 7.69 -25.36
CA TRP A 121 -4.19 8.65 -24.29
C TRP A 121 -3.51 9.92 -24.82
N GLN A 122 -2.46 9.76 -25.62
CA GLN A 122 -1.75 10.86 -26.25
C GLN A 122 -2.64 11.66 -27.23
N ALA A 123 -3.48 10.96 -28.01
CA ALA A 123 -4.40 11.61 -28.96
C ALA A 123 -5.45 12.51 -28.27
N ARG A 124 -5.69 12.33 -26.96
CA ARG A 124 -6.54 13.19 -26.14
C ARG A 124 -5.77 14.37 -25.52
N GLY A 125 -4.53 14.60 -25.91
CA GLY A 125 -3.69 15.65 -25.36
C GLY A 125 -3.12 15.36 -23.95
N LEU A 126 -3.16 14.09 -23.50
CA LEU A 126 -2.70 13.67 -22.20
C LEU A 126 -1.34 12.98 -22.33
N ALA A 127 -0.33 13.49 -21.63
CA ALA A 127 0.99 12.85 -21.57
C ALA A 127 0.97 11.72 -20.53
N ALA A 128 1.17 10.47 -20.97
CA ALA A 128 1.46 9.39 -20.04
C ALA A 128 2.93 9.45 -19.61
N ALA A 129 3.19 9.46 -18.31
CA ALA A 129 4.54 9.44 -17.74
C ALA A 129 5.20 8.05 -17.86
N GLY A 130 4.43 7.00 -18.12
CA GLY A 130 4.88 5.63 -18.32
C GLY A 130 3.72 4.65 -18.38
N ILE A 131 4.07 3.39 -18.59
CA ILE A 131 3.16 2.24 -18.50
C ILE A 131 3.62 1.38 -17.33
N GLU A 132 2.67 0.90 -16.53
CA GLU A 132 2.95 -0.12 -15.51
C GLU A 132 2.15 -1.38 -15.78
N ILE A 133 2.79 -2.52 -15.67
CA ILE A 133 2.14 -3.83 -15.75
C ILE A 133 1.96 -4.36 -14.34
N ASP A 134 0.72 -4.51 -13.93
CA ASP A 134 0.34 -5.18 -12.68
C ASP A 134 -0.08 -6.61 -12.99
N HIS A 135 0.83 -7.56 -12.69
CA HIS A 135 0.62 -8.98 -12.99
C HIS A 135 1.10 -9.87 -11.85
N ASP A 136 0.17 -10.58 -11.23
CA ASP A 136 0.45 -11.57 -10.19
C ASP A 136 0.99 -12.87 -10.81
N CYS A 137 2.12 -12.76 -11.51
CA CYS A 137 2.74 -13.88 -12.22
C CYS A 137 3.18 -14.98 -11.24
N ALA A 138 2.80 -16.22 -11.52
CA ALA A 138 3.32 -17.35 -10.76
C ALA A 138 4.83 -17.47 -10.94
N THR A 139 5.56 -17.78 -9.87
CA THR A 139 7.03 -17.83 -9.85
C THR A 139 7.62 -18.75 -10.94
N ALA A 140 6.93 -19.85 -11.26
CA ALA A 140 7.36 -20.76 -12.33
C ALA A 140 7.29 -20.14 -13.75
N HIS A 141 6.48 -19.11 -13.94
CA HIS A 141 6.26 -18.46 -15.24
C HIS A 141 7.10 -17.20 -15.45
N LEU A 142 7.95 -16.81 -14.50
CA LEU A 142 8.78 -15.62 -14.59
C LEU A 142 9.68 -15.58 -15.85
N PRO A 143 10.26 -16.68 -16.34
CA PRO A 143 11.03 -16.63 -17.58
C PRO A 143 10.19 -16.22 -18.80
N ALA A 144 8.96 -16.72 -18.92
CA ALA A 144 8.04 -16.34 -19.98
C ALA A 144 7.57 -14.87 -19.83
N TYR A 145 7.35 -14.44 -18.59
CA TYR A 145 7.01 -13.06 -18.29
C TYR A 145 8.15 -12.11 -18.68
N ALA A 146 9.40 -12.44 -18.39
CA ALA A 146 10.56 -11.65 -18.81
C ALA A 146 10.65 -11.51 -20.34
N ALA A 147 10.43 -12.58 -21.08
CA ALA A 147 10.43 -12.55 -22.54
C ALA A 147 9.32 -11.64 -23.10
N TRP A 148 8.10 -11.76 -22.55
CA TRP A 148 6.97 -10.92 -22.95
C TRP A 148 7.21 -9.43 -22.60
N LEU A 149 7.77 -9.11 -21.42
CA LEU A 149 8.14 -7.75 -21.05
C LEU A 149 9.19 -7.15 -22.00
N ALA A 150 10.16 -7.94 -22.45
CA ALA A 150 11.14 -7.50 -23.44
C ALA A 150 10.48 -7.10 -24.79
N ASP A 151 9.47 -7.86 -25.22
CA ASP A 151 8.70 -7.53 -26.42
C ASP A 151 7.86 -6.26 -26.24
N LEU A 152 7.21 -6.12 -25.07
CA LEU A 152 6.44 -4.93 -24.73
C LEU A 152 7.35 -3.69 -24.67
N HIS A 153 8.48 -3.76 -23.97
CA HIS A 153 9.42 -2.64 -23.82
C HIS A 153 9.94 -2.18 -25.18
N ARG A 154 10.28 -3.13 -26.07
CA ARG A 154 10.70 -2.83 -27.44
C ARG A 154 9.59 -2.15 -28.24
N ALA A 155 8.34 -2.59 -28.08
CA ALA A 155 7.18 -2.01 -28.77
C ALA A 155 6.79 -0.61 -28.26
N LEU A 156 7.00 -0.33 -26.98
CA LEU A 156 6.77 1.00 -26.37
C LEU A 156 7.84 2.02 -26.80
N GLY A 157 9.06 1.57 -27.08
CA GLY A 157 10.20 2.43 -27.42
C GLY A 157 10.79 3.16 -26.21
N ALA A 158 11.97 3.75 -26.40
CA ALA A 158 12.78 4.35 -25.33
C ALA A 158 12.13 5.55 -24.62
N ASP A 159 11.18 6.22 -25.28
CA ASP A 159 10.51 7.41 -24.74
C ASP A 159 9.34 7.07 -23.78
N THR A 160 9.08 5.79 -23.55
CA THR A 160 7.97 5.36 -22.69
C THR A 160 8.50 4.47 -21.57
N PRO A 161 8.75 5.00 -20.37
CA PRO A 161 9.16 4.18 -19.24
C PRO A 161 8.19 3.04 -18.98
N LEU A 162 8.75 1.83 -18.80
CA LEU A 162 8.01 0.64 -18.41
C LEU A 162 8.29 0.32 -16.96
N SER A 163 7.24 0.21 -16.15
CA SER A 163 7.33 -0.30 -14.78
C SER A 163 6.50 -1.57 -14.60
N ILE A 164 6.78 -2.31 -13.54
CA ILE A 164 6.06 -3.53 -13.18
C ILE A 164 5.78 -3.56 -11.68
N THR A 165 4.69 -4.20 -11.26
CA THR A 165 4.57 -4.67 -9.88
C THR A 165 5.39 -5.95 -9.70
N ALA A 166 5.91 -6.15 -8.51
CA ALA A 166 6.70 -7.32 -8.15
C ALA A 166 6.23 -7.92 -6.81
N LEU A 167 6.20 -9.24 -6.74
CA LEU A 167 5.72 -9.96 -5.57
C LEU A 167 6.88 -10.47 -4.69
N PRO A 168 6.74 -10.47 -3.37
CA PRO A 168 7.72 -11.09 -2.47
C PRO A 168 7.96 -12.58 -2.74
N ALA A 169 6.96 -13.28 -3.31
CA ALA A 169 7.08 -14.68 -3.69
C ALA A 169 8.19 -14.92 -4.73
N TRP A 170 8.56 -13.90 -5.52
CA TRP A 170 9.60 -14.01 -6.54
C TRP A 170 11.02 -13.95 -5.97
N LEU A 171 11.19 -13.51 -4.71
CA LEU A 171 12.50 -13.33 -4.08
C LEU A 171 13.37 -14.59 -4.04
N SER A 172 12.76 -15.77 -4.00
CA SER A 172 13.47 -17.05 -4.03
C SER A 172 13.82 -17.54 -5.44
N SER A 173 13.31 -16.88 -6.49
CA SER A 173 13.50 -17.34 -7.88
C SER A 173 14.76 -16.76 -8.50
N PRO A 174 15.58 -17.56 -9.20
CA PRO A 174 16.70 -17.05 -10.00
C PRO A 174 16.22 -16.25 -11.25
N ALA A 175 14.93 -16.35 -11.61
CA ALA A 175 14.35 -15.61 -12.72
C ALA A 175 13.93 -14.18 -12.36
N LEU A 176 14.09 -13.75 -11.10
CA LEU A 176 13.71 -12.41 -10.68
C LEU A 176 14.53 -11.33 -11.39
N GLU A 177 15.87 -11.42 -11.37
CA GLU A 177 16.73 -10.43 -12.03
C GLU A 177 16.46 -10.31 -13.53
N PRO A 178 16.30 -11.40 -14.30
CA PRO A 178 15.87 -11.33 -15.69
C PRO A 178 14.56 -10.55 -15.91
N VAL A 179 13.57 -10.70 -15.04
CA VAL A 179 12.32 -9.93 -15.11
C VAL A 179 12.57 -8.44 -14.83
N LEU A 180 13.27 -8.12 -13.75
CA LEU A 180 13.56 -6.74 -13.35
C LEU A 180 14.42 -6.00 -14.39
N ALA A 181 15.27 -6.71 -15.11
CA ALA A 181 16.09 -6.12 -16.17
C ALA A 181 15.27 -5.61 -17.37
N GLN A 182 14.04 -6.09 -17.54
CA GLN A 182 13.16 -5.67 -18.65
C GLN A 182 12.34 -4.41 -18.33
N ALA A 183 12.35 -3.94 -17.09
CA ALA A 183 11.64 -2.74 -16.67
C ALA A 183 12.61 -1.62 -16.28
N ASP A 184 12.18 -0.37 -16.43
CA ASP A 184 12.94 0.81 -15.99
C ASP A 184 12.80 1.05 -14.50
N GLU A 185 11.65 0.69 -13.92
CA GLU A 185 11.34 0.75 -12.49
C GLU A 185 10.45 -0.44 -12.10
N SER A 186 10.47 -0.79 -10.82
CA SER A 186 9.53 -1.79 -10.29
C SER A 186 8.91 -1.32 -8.98
N THR A 187 7.73 -1.87 -8.65
CA THR A 187 7.00 -1.59 -7.41
C THR A 187 6.85 -2.89 -6.62
N LEU A 188 7.62 -3.07 -5.55
CA LEU A 188 7.52 -4.24 -4.68
C LEU A 188 6.26 -4.14 -3.81
N GLN A 189 5.35 -5.07 -3.95
CA GLN A 189 4.15 -5.18 -3.10
C GLN A 189 4.51 -5.88 -1.78
N VAL A 190 4.45 -5.15 -0.65
CA VAL A 190 4.71 -5.72 0.68
C VAL A 190 3.44 -5.95 1.50
N HIS A 191 2.28 -5.80 0.88
CA HIS A 191 0.94 -5.97 1.46
C HIS A 191 0.21 -7.19 0.87
N ALA A 192 0.91 -8.21 0.47
CA ALA A 192 0.26 -9.42 -0.06
C ALA A 192 -0.37 -10.22 1.06
N VAL A 193 -1.61 -10.65 0.84
CA VAL A 193 -2.32 -11.60 1.71
C VAL A 193 -1.77 -13.01 1.41
N ARG A 194 -0.60 -13.33 1.98
CA ARG A 194 -0.02 -14.70 1.85
C ARG A 194 -0.78 -15.71 2.69
N GLN A 195 -1.10 -15.30 3.90
CA GLN A 195 -1.92 -16.04 4.84
C GLN A 195 -2.92 -15.06 5.44
N PRO A 196 -4.17 -15.09 4.97
CA PRO A 196 -5.20 -14.16 5.43
C PRO A 196 -5.40 -14.12 6.95
N ARG A 197 -4.99 -15.19 7.63
CA ARG A 197 -5.04 -15.26 9.10
C ARG A 197 -3.96 -14.43 9.79
N GLU A 198 -2.91 -14.01 9.07
CA GLU A 198 -1.78 -13.21 9.60
C GLU A 198 -1.95 -11.71 9.36
N GLY A 199 -3.03 -11.29 8.66
CA GLY A 199 -3.28 -9.89 8.33
C GLY A 199 -2.71 -9.45 6.99
N LEU A 200 -2.94 -8.17 6.65
CA LEU A 200 -2.53 -7.58 5.36
C LEU A 200 -1.10 -7.07 5.35
N PHE A 201 -0.55 -6.68 6.48
CA PHE A 201 0.74 -6.02 6.56
C PHE A 201 1.47 -6.35 7.86
N ASP A 202 2.70 -6.84 7.73
CA ASP A 202 3.64 -7.04 8.83
C ASP A 202 4.90 -6.21 8.56
N PRO A 203 5.23 -5.20 9.39
CA PRO A 203 6.36 -4.30 9.16
C PRO A 203 7.73 -4.99 9.23
N ALA A 204 7.86 -6.10 9.98
CA ALA A 204 9.11 -6.84 10.08
C ALA A 204 9.34 -7.70 8.83
N ILE A 205 8.28 -8.33 8.33
CA ILE A 205 8.30 -9.10 7.08
C ILE A 205 8.55 -8.15 5.90
N ALA A 206 7.82 -7.04 5.82
CA ALA A 206 7.98 -6.03 4.79
C ALA A 206 9.42 -5.48 4.72
N LEU A 207 10.06 -5.24 5.88
CA LEU A 207 11.43 -4.77 5.94
C LEU A 207 12.42 -5.81 5.41
N ARG A 208 12.23 -7.09 5.73
CA ARG A 208 13.07 -8.17 5.17
C ARG A 208 12.92 -8.24 3.65
N TRP A 209 11.68 -8.28 3.14
CA TRP A 209 11.44 -8.31 1.70
C TRP A 209 12.03 -7.11 0.97
N THR A 210 11.85 -5.90 1.51
CA THR A 210 12.43 -4.68 0.94
C THR A 210 13.95 -4.74 0.88
N THR A 211 14.58 -5.24 1.96
CA THR A 211 16.05 -5.38 2.04
C THR A 211 16.57 -6.44 1.08
N ASP A 212 15.89 -7.58 0.98
CA ASP A 212 16.28 -8.68 0.09
C ASP A 212 16.06 -8.30 -1.37
N TYR A 213 14.97 -7.59 -1.68
CA TYR A 213 14.69 -7.10 -3.03
C TYR A 213 15.75 -6.10 -3.51
N ALA A 214 16.18 -5.18 -2.66
CA ALA A 214 17.22 -4.21 -2.99
C ALA A 214 18.57 -4.86 -3.37
N ARG A 215 18.83 -6.09 -2.92
CA ARG A 215 20.04 -6.87 -3.32
C ARG A 215 19.88 -7.57 -4.66
N ARG A 216 18.65 -7.71 -5.14
CA ARG A 216 18.28 -8.45 -6.34
C ARG A 216 18.02 -7.52 -7.55
N THR A 217 17.83 -6.23 -7.31
CA THR A 217 17.61 -5.25 -8.39
C THR A 217 18.81 -4.33 -8.57
N SER A 218 19.13 -4.02 -9.83
CA SER A 218 20.02 -2.91 -10.20
C SER A 218 19.25 -1.70 -10.74
N ARG A 219 17.91 -1.80 -10.81
CA ARG A 219 17.01 -0.77 -11.29
C ARG A 219 16.34 -0.04 -10.14
N PRO A 220 15.86 1.19 -10.33
CA PRO A 220 15.03 1.89 -9.37
C PRO A 220 13.82 1.05 -8.94
N PHE A 221 13.46 1.14 -7.67
CA PHE A 221 12.23 0.50 -7.20
C PHE A 221 11.51 1.30 -6.13
N ARG A 222 10.19 1.12 -6.08
CA ARG A 222 9.31 1.61 -5.04
C ARG A 222 8.80 0.47 -4.17
N VAL A 223 8.28 0.80 -3.01
CA VAL A 223 7.58 -0.15 -2.16
C VAL A 223 6.10 0.24 -2.10
N ALA A 224 5.22 -0.68 -2.46
CA ALA A 224 3.78 -0.49 -2.36
C ALA A 224 3.31 -0.73 -0.94
N LEU A 225 2.63 0.28 -0.37
CA LEU A 225 2.09 0.28 0.98
C LEU A 225 0.57 0.31 0.97
N PRO A 226 -0.08 -0.49 1.81
CA PRO A 226 -1.54 -0.54 1.86
C PRO A 226 -2.12 0.63 2.65
N THR A 227 -3.21 1.19 2.15
CA THR A 227 -4.07 2.15 2.85
C THR A 227 -5.50 1.62 2.99
N TYR A 228 -5.70 0.35 2.66
CA TYR A 228 -7.00 -0.30 2.58
C TYR A 228 -7.09 -1.48 3.55
N GLY A 229 -8.31 -1.87 3.86
CA GLY A 229 -8.62 -3.15 4.50
C GLY A 229 -9.34 -4.09 3.52
N THR A 230 -9.50 -5.33 3.91
CA THR A 230 -10.25 -6.34 3.16
C THR A 230 -11.04 -7.24 4.09
N ARG A 231 -12.14 -7.78 3.59
CA ARG A 231 -12.85 -8.88 4.25
C ARG A 231 -12.43 -10.19 3.60
N VAL A 232 -12.10 -11.17 4.40
CA VAL A 232 -11.79 -12.53 3.94
C VAL A 232 -12.82 -13.50 4.48
N GLY A 233 -13.27 -14.40 3.63
CA GLY A 233 -14.16 -15.49 3.96
C GLY A 233 -13.42 -16.81 4.02
N PHE A 234 -13.79 -17.67 4.96
CA PHE A 234 -13.30 -19.04 5.06
C PHE A 234 -14.46 -20.03 4.99
N ASP A 235 -14.27 -21.14 4.31
CA ASP A 235 -15.22 -22.25 4.29
C ASP A 235 -15.21 -23.05 5.61
N ALA A 236 -16.04 -24.08 5.69
CA ALA A 236 -16.16 -24.93 6.88
C ALA A 236 -14.86 -25.68 7.23
N ASP A 237 -13.97 -25.89 6.26
CA ASP A 237 -12.67 -26.53 6.43
C ASP A 237 -11.57 -25.52 6.80
N GLY A 238 -11.93 -24.25 6.93
CA GLY A 238 -11.01 -23.14 7.26
C GLY A 238 -10.13 -22.70 6.09
N LYS A 239 -10.47 -23.10 4.87
CA LYS A 239 -9.80 -22.66 3.65
C LYS A 239 -10.39 -21.33 3.19
N LEU A 240 -9.53 -20.46 2.64
CA LEU A 240 -9.95 -19.19 2.06
C LEU A 240 -10.96 -19.42 0.93
N SER A 241 -12.16 -18.89 1.08
CA SER A 241 -13.26 -19.02 0.12
C SER A 241 -13.44 -17.77 -0.73
N ASP A 242 -13.27 -16.57 -0.12
CA ASP A 242 -13.40 -15.32 -0.83
C ASP A 242 -12.52 -14.20 -0.23
N ILE A 243 -12.28 -13.14 -1.03
CA ILE A 243 -11.62 -11.90 -0.63
C ILE A 243 -12.46 -10.75 -1.16
N GLU A 244 -12.95 -9.90 -0.26
CA GLU A 244 -13.77 -8.76 -0.57
C GLU A 244 -13.04 -7.46 -0.24
N SER A 245 -12.56 -6.76 -1.25
CA SER A 245 -11.84 -5.49 -1.07
C SER A 245 -12.68 -4.25 -1.37
N GLU A 246 -13.46 -4.26 -2.45
CA GLU A 246 -14.22 -3.11 -2.93
C GLU A 246 -15.72 -3.37 -2.96
N THR A 247 -16.11 -4.50 -3.55
CA THR A 247 -17.50 -4.86 -3.76
C THR A 247 -17.89 -5.99 -2.84
N PRO A 248 -19.04 -5.91 -2.15
CA PRO A 248 -19.56 -7.02 -1.38
C PRO A 248 -19.71 -8.27 -2.23
N THR A 249 -19.17 -9.39 -1.76
CA THR A 249 -19.38 -10.70 -2.36
C THR A 249 -20.52 -11.42 -1.65
N LEU A 250 -21.41 -12.06 -2.42
CA LEU A 250 -22.57 -12.78 -1.89
C LEU A 250 -22.26 -14.26 -1.61
N HIS A 251 -20.98 -14.62 -1.46
CA HIS A 251 -20.61 -16.00 -1.17
C HIS A 251 -20.90 -16.35 0.29
N ASP A 252 -21.41 -17.56 0.52
CA ASP A 252 -21.60 -18.10 1.86
C ASP A 252 -20.24 -18.54 2.42
N ALA A 253 -19.73 -17.78 3.39
CA ALA A 253 -18.55 -18.12 4.15
C ALA A 253 -18.96 -18.58 5.57
N ALA A 254 -18.36 -19.66 6.07
CA ALA A 254 -18.59 -20.15 7.41
C ALA A 254 -18.00 -19.20 8.48
N GLU A 255 -16.89 -18.58 8.15
CA GLU A 255 -16.23 -17.55 8.98
C GLU A 255 -15.85 -16.35 8.10
N ARG A 256 -16.05 -15.14 8.60
CA ARG A 256 -15.57 -13.89 7.97
C ARG A 256 -14.69 -13.12 8.91
N ARG A 257 -13.58 -12.59 8.39
CA ARG A 257 -12.68 -11.72 9.12
C ARG A 257 -12.45 -10.43 8.33
N GLU A 258 -12.45 -9.33 9.03
CA GLU A 258 -12.02 -8.04 8.49
C GLU A 258 -10.54 -7.86 8.80
N LEU A 259 -9.76 -7.56 7.80
CA LEU A 259 -8.33 -7.28 7.92
C LEU A 259 -8.11 -5.80 7.66
N ASP A 260 -7.77 -5.07 8.70
CA ASP A 260 -7.40 -3.66 8.62
C ASP A 260 -5.87 -3.51 8.67
N VAL A 261 -5.36 -2.39 8.22
CA VAL A 261 -3.93 -2.07 8.28
C VAL A 261 -3.71 -0.93 9.26
N SER A 262 -2.92 -1.18 10.30
CA SER A 262 -2.58 -0.17 11.30
C SER A 262 -1.75 0.97 10.71
N PRO A 263 -2.22 2.23 10.75
CA PRO A 263 -1.44 3.39 10.32
C PRO A 263 -0.14 3.55 11.10
N LEU A 264 -0.13 3.20 12.39
CA LEU A 264 1.08 3.24 13.24
C LEU A 264 2.13 2.24 12.77
N ALA A 265 1.72 1.03 12.41
CA ALA A 265 2.64 0.00 11.90
C ALA A 265 3.29 0.44 10.58
N VAL A 266 2.50 1.01 9.67
CA VAL A 266 3.01 1.52 8.39
C VAL A 266 3.91 2.74 8.60
N ALA A 267 3.52 3.71 9.44
CA ALA A 267 4.35 4.88 9.76
C ALA A 267 5.70 4.47 10.36
N GLY A 268 5.70 3.50 11.27
CA GLY A 268 6.93 2.94 11.85
C GLY A 268 7.83 2.27 10.82
N PHE A 269 7.25 1.55 9.87
CA PHE A 269 7.98 0.96 8.75
C PHE A 269 8.58 2.04 7.83
N VAL A 270 7.78 3.03 7.42
CA VAL A 270 8.20 4.17 6.60
C VAL A 270 9.38 4.88 7.24
N ALA A 271 9.27 5.25 8.51
CA ALA A 271 10.34 5.93 9.25
C ALA A 271 11.63 5.09 9.29
N ARG A 272 11.52 3.78 9.49
CA ARG A 272 12.67 2.87 9.54
C ARG A 272 13.39 2.77 8.19
N VAL A 273 12.66 2.65 7.09
CA VAL A 273 13.23 2.58 5.75
C VAL A 273 13.83 3.95 5.35
N GLN A 274 13.16 5.06 5.67
CA GLN A 274 13.67 6.40 5.38
C GLN A 274 14.93 6.74 6.16
N ALA A 275 15.09 6.25 7.40
CA ALA A 275 16.29 6.43 8.19
C ALA A 275 17.53 5.76 7.58
N ARG A 276 17.33 4.66 6.83
CA ARG A 276 18.38 3.94 6.11
C ARG A 276 17.82 3.37 4.80
N PRO A 277 17.68 4.21 3.78
CA PRO A 277 17.13 3.76 2.50
C PRO A 277 18.01 2.67 1.88
N PRO A 278 17.43 1.55 1.42
CA PRO A 278 18.19 0.54 0.70
C PRO A 278 18.62 1.05 -0.69
N ALA A 279 19.62 0.41 -1.28
CA ALA A 279 20.09 0.75 -2.62
C ALA A 279 18.92 0.69 -3.63
N HIS A 280 18.91 1.60 -4.60
CA HIS A 280 17.91 1.71 -5.67
C HIS A 280 16.47 2.04 -5.22
N PHE A 281 16.23 2.22 -3.94
CA PHE A 281 14.91 2.65 -3.44
C PHE A 281 14.66 4.12 -3.79
N THR A 282 13.54 4.39 -4.46
CA THR A 282 13.17 5.74 -4.95
C THR A 282 11.96 6.32 -4.27
N GLY A 283 11.11 5.48 -3.65
CA GLY A 283 9.92 6.01 -3.00
C GLY A 283 8.85 4.97 -2.70
N TRP A 284 7.71 5.49 -2.35
CA TRP A 284 6.52 4.75 -1.97
C TRP A 284 5.50 4.76 -3.11
N ALA A 285 4.70 3.71 -3.17
CA ALA A 285 3.50 3.64 -3.99
C ALA A 285 2.32 3.24 -3.09
N TRP A 286 1.41 4.16 -2.83
CA TRP A 286 0.31 3.97 -1.88
C TRP A 286 -0.87 3.26 -2.57
N PHE A 287 -1.19 2.08 -2.12
CA PHE A 287 -2.30 1.29 -2.64
C PHE A 287 -3.42 1.21 -1.60
N ARG A 288 -4.50 1.93 -1.80
CA ARG A 288 -4.89 2.82 -2.91
C ARG A 288 -5.27 4.20 -2.37
N LEU A 289 -5.53 5.20 -3.25
CA LEU A 289 -6.02 6.51 -2.82
C LEU A 289 -7.27 6.36 -1.95
N PRO A 290 -7.23 6.78 -0.68
CA PRO A 290 -8.39 6.69 0.20
C PRO A 290 -9.49 7.65 -0.25
N THR A 291 -10.74 7.18 -0.28
CA THR A 291 -11.93 7.99 -0.52
C THR A 291 -12.91 7.90 0.64
N THR A 292 -13.83 8.83 0.73
CA THR A 292 -14.86 8.81 1.79
C THR A 292 -15.87 7.67 1.63
N GLU A 293 -15.99 7.10 0.42
CA GLU A 293 -16.89 5.98 0.11
C GLU A 293 -16.26 4.62 0.48
N ASP A 294 -14.94 4.54 0.58
CA ASP A 294 -14.27 3.31 0.97
C ASP A 294 -14.26 3.17 2.49
N THR A 295 -15.18 2.37 3.01
CA THR A 295 -15.35 2.15 4.45
C THR A 295 -14.25 1.31 5.08
N ARG A 296 -13.42 0.62 4.27
CA ARG A 296 -12.29 -0.21 4.71
C ARG A 296 -10.94 0.46 4.52
N ALA A 297 -10.87 1.58 3.79
CA ALA A 297 -9.63 2.35 3.66
C ALA A 297 -9.44 3.30 4.85
N TRP A 298 -8.20 3.72 5.05
CA TRP A 298 -7.89 4.84 5.92
C TRP A 298 -8.69 6.08 5.49
N ARG A 299 -8.90 6.99 6.41
CA ARG A 299 -9.33 8.33 6.05
C ARG A 299 -8.15 9.08 5.41
N LEU A 300 -8.47 9.95 4.45
CA LEU A 300 -7.43 10.70 3.72
C LEU A 300 -6.53 11.51 4.67
N ALA A 301 -7.08 12.05 5.76
CA ALA A 301 -6.31 12.73 6.80
C ALA A 301 -5.24 11.84 7.43
N THR A 302 -5.54 10.57 7.67
CA THR A 302 -4.59 9.58 8.20
C THR A 302 -3.47 9.30 7.19
N TRP A 303 -3.80 9.08 5.93
CA TRP A 303 -2.81 8.91 4.88
C TRP A 303 -1.88 10.13 4.78
N ARG A 304 -2.44 11.34 4.78
CA ARG A 304 -1.66 12.58 4.74
C ARG A 304 -0.71 12.69 5.94
N ALA A 305 -1.17 12.37 7.14
CA ALA A 305 -0.35 12.39 8.35
C ALA A 305 0.83 11.39 8.25
N VAL A 306 0.59 10.18 7.76
CA VAL A 306 1.65 9.16 7.56
C VAL A 306 2.66 9.62 6.51
N VAL A 307 2.21 10.11 5.35
CA VAL A 307 3.09 10.59 4.27
C VAL A 307 3.97 11.75 4.73
N GLN A 308 3.43 12.66 5.54
CA GLN A 308 4.14 13.82 6.06
C GLN A 308 4.99 13.51 7.31
N GLY A 309 4.96 12.28 7.80
CA GLY A 309 5.66 11.89 9.03
C GLY A 309 5.13 12.61 10.28
N GLN A 310 3.86 13.04 10.26
CA GLN A 310 3.23 13.70 11.39
C GLN A 310 2.90 12.69 12.49
N PRO A 311 2.92 13.10 13.77
CA PRO A 311 2.49 12.25 14.86
C PRO A 311 1.01 11.84 14.67
N LEU A 312 0.76 10.52 14.67
CA LEU A 312 -0.58 9.97 14.61
C LEU A 312 -1.23 10.10 16.00
N ARG A 313 -1.89 11.20 16.24
CA ARG A 313 -2.58 11.46 17.51
C ARG A 313 -3.97 10.84 17.48
N ALA A 314 -4.03 9.55 17.67
CA ALA A 314 -5.26 8.84 17.94
C ALA A 314 -5.47 8.81 19.47
N THR A 315 -6.63 9.29 19.93
CA THR A 315 -7.01 9.24 21.35
C THR A 315 -8.29 8.45 21.43
N THR A 316 -8.21 7.24 21.94
CA THR A 316 -9.41 6.40 22.14
C THR A 316 -9.80 6.38 23.61
N SER A 317 -11.11 6.41 23.88
CA SER A 317 -11.70 6.15 25.20
C SER A 317 -12.70 5.01 25.14
N VAL A 318 -13.01 4.47 26.31
CA VAL A 318 -14.14 3.54 26.50
C VAL A 318 -15.21 4.29 27.30
N ASP A 319 -16.32 4.58 26.65
CA ASP A 319 -17.45 5.25 27.24
C ASP A 319 -18.51 4.22 27.64
N TRP A 320 -19.26 4.55 28.71
CA TRP A 320 -20.40 3.77 29.18
C TRP A 320 -21.65 4.59 28.95
N ARG A 321 -22.47 4.19 27.99
CA ARG A 321 -23.67 4.95 27.60
C ARG A 321 -24.91 4.23 28.09
N PRO A 322 -25.81 4.89 28.83
CA PRO A 322 -27.10 4.29 29.23
C PRO A 322 -27.85 3.79 27.98
N ALA A 323 -28.33 2.55 28.04
CA ALA A 323 -29.19 1.97 27.03
C ALA A 323 -30.69 2.11 27.46
N GLU A 324 -31.64 1.51 26.76
CA GLU A 324 -33.06 1.66 26.99
C GLU A 324 -33.53 1.21 28.40
N SER A 325 -32.77 0.35 29.07
CA SER A 325 -33.08 -0.11 30.44
C SER A 325 -32.20 0.57 31.48
N ALA A 326 -32.75 0.96 32.61
CA ALA A 326 -32.09 1.73 33.67
C ALA A 326 -30.80 1.10 34.24
N SER A 327 -30.58 -0.20 34.06
CA SER A 327 -29.39 -0.91 34.54
C SER A 327 -28.51 -1.44 33.39
N LEU A 328 -28.85 -1.10 32.15
CA LEU A 328 -28.10 -1.56 30.95
C LEU A 328 -27.26 -0.40 30.42
N TYR A 329 -25.99 -0.71 30.12
CA TYR A 329 -25.04 0.24 29.55
C TYR A 329 -24.34 -0.38 28.33
N ASP A 330 -24.33 0.38 27.24
CA ASP A 330 -23.49 0.09 26.11
C ASP A 330 -22.03 0.41 26.41
N VAL A 331 -21.12 -0.49 26.05
CA VAL A 331 -19.68 -0.27 26.07
C VAL A 331 -19.27 0.27 24.72
N VAL A 332 -18.83 1.52 24.67
CA VAL A 332 -18.61 2.24 23.41
C VAL A 332 -17.15 2.68 23.31
N LEU A 333 -16.46 2.24 22.28
CA LEU A 333 -15.18 2.83 21.90
C LEU A 333 -15.41 4.15 21.17
N VAL A 334 -14.64 5.17 21.51
CA VAL A 334 -14.70 6.50 20.88
C VAL A 334 -13.30 6.92 20.48
N ASN A 335 -13.13 7.35 19.23
CA ASN A 335 -11.91 7.99 18.76
C ASN A 335 -12.10 9.50 18.75
N HIS A 336 -11.40 10.22 19.62
CA HIS A 336 -11.41 11.68 19.73
C HIS A 336 -10.32 12.34 18.85
N GLY A 337 -9.50 11.54 18.17
CA GLY A 337 -8.39 12.02 17.34
C GLY A 337 -8.80 12.39 15.92
N GLU A 338 -7.88 13.02 15.20
CA GLU A 338 -8.03 13.47 13.82
C GLU A 338 -7.61 12.39 12.78
N VAL A 339 -7.11 11.24 13.24
CA VAL A 339 -6.64 10.13 12.40
C VAL A 339 -7.29 8.83 12.83
N ASP A 340 -7.29 7.84 11.93
CA ASP A 340 -7.76 6.49 12.27
C ASP A 340 -6.96 5.92 13.43
N ALA A 341 -7.63 5.25 14.34
CA ALA A 341 -7.05 4.61 15.52
C ALA A 341 -7.23 3.10 15.47
N ASP A 342 -6.20 2.37 15.90
CA ASP A 342 -6.33 0.93 16.16
C ASP A 342 -7.24 0.75 17.40
N ALA A 343 -8.36 0.07 17.23
CA ALA A 343 -9.24 -0.28 18.34
C ALA A 343 -8.55 -1.33 19.23
N PRO A 344 -8.60 -1.19 20.57
CA PRO A 344 -8.01 -2.17 21.46
C PRO A 344 -8.66 -3.55 21.29
N THR A 345 -7.87 -4.61 21.22
CA THR A 345 -8.37 -5.99 21.13
C THR A 345 -8.84 -6.54 22.47
N HIS A 346 -8.51 -5.87 23.56
CA HIS A 346 -8.91 -6.26 24.92
C HIS A 346 -9.41 -5.03 25.67
N VAL A 347 -10.63 -5.12 26.21
CA VAL A 347 -11.26 -4.09 27.05
C VAL A 347 -11.74 -4.74 28.33
N GLY A 348 -11.06 -4.47 29.44
CA GLY A 348 -11.43 -4.97 30.76
C GLY A 348 -12.78 -4.41 31.21
N LEU A 349 -13.63 -5.27 31.76
CA LEU A 349 -14.91 -4.85 32.37
C LEU A 349 -14.73 -4.63 33.87
N PRO A 350 -15.34 -3.58 34.43
CA PRO A 350 -15.22 -3.32 35.86
C PRO A 350 -15.88 -4.42 36.70
N ALA A 351 -15.40 -4.59 37.93
CA ALA A 351 -16.02 -5.50 38.90
C ALA A 351 -17.48 -5.13 39.16
N GLY A 352 -18.31 -6.14 39.44
CA GLY A 352 -19.74 -5.92 39.73
C GLY A 352 -20.67 -5.85 38.52
N CYS A 353 -20.18 -6.16 37.31
CA CYS A 353 -21.07 -6.42 36.16
C CYS A 353 -21.75 -7.76 36.34
N ALA A 354 -23.07 -7.74 36.54
CA ALA A 354 -23.87 -8.96 36.77
C ALA A 354 -23.95 -9.80 35.47
N GLN A 355 -24.16 -9.12 34.35
CA GLN A 355 -24.24 -9.70 33.02
C GLN A 355 -23.48 -8.81 32.04
N ALA A 356 -22.89 -9.41 31.01
CA ALA A 356 -22.22 -8.71 29.89
C ALA A 356 -22.20 -9.60 28.67
N ASP A 357 -22.16 -9.00 27.49
CA ASP A 357 -21.88 -9.70 26.24
C ASP A 357 -21.18 -8.75 25.24
N GLY A 358 -20.50 -9.35 24.25
CA GLY A 358 -19.80 -8.62 23.20
C GLY A 358 -20.70 -8.30 22.01
N ALA A 359 -20.30 -7.30 21.24
CA ALA A 359 -20.95 -6.89 19.99
C ALA A 359 -19.90 -6.45 18.96
N ASN A 360 -20.28 -6.38 17.69
CA ASN A 360 -19.45 -5.86 16.59
C ASN A 360 -18.02 -6.43 16.52
N GLY A 361 -17.92 -7.77 16.67
CA GLY A 361 -16.66 -8.51 16.58
C GLY A 361 -15.99 -8.78 17.93
N TYR A 362 -16.45 -8.17 19.02
CA TYR A 362 -16.01 -8.48 20.37
C TYR A 362 -16.85 -9.61 20.97
N ARG A 363 -16.23 -10.40 21.81
CA ARG A 363 -16.86 -11.50 22.58
C ARG A 363 -16.50 -11.35 24.04
N LEU A 364 -17.41 -11.76 24.92
CA LEU A 364 -17.13 -11.80 26.35
C LEU A 364 -16.10 -12.91 26.66
N ALA A 365 -14.97 -12.53 27.21
CA ALA A 365 -13.96 -13.43 27.77
C ALA A 365 -14.09 -13.45 29.29
N LEU A 366 -14.14 -14.65 29.85
CA LEU A 366 -14.24 -14.90 31.28
C LEU A 366 -13.03 -15.68 31.76
N THR A 367 -12.35 -15.15 32.79
CA THR A 367 -11.38 -15.89 33.58
C THR A 367 -11.91 -16.05 35.00
N SER A 368 -11.17 -16.73 35.87
CA SER A 368 -11.55 -16.87 37.30
C SER A 368 -11.81 -15.53 37.99
N ASP A 369 -11.05 -14.51 37.59
CA ASP A 369 -10.99 -13.23 38.34
C ASP A 369 -11.35 -12.00 37.53
N THR A 370 -11.43 -12.12 36.18
CA THR A 370 -11.65 -10.97 35.29
C THR A 370 -12.69 -11.25 34.22
N ARG A 371 -13.34 -10.18 33.79
CA ARG A 371 -14.19 -10.15 32.60
C ARG A 371 -13.66 -9.13 31.64
N ALA A 372 -13.64 -9.44 30.36
CA ALA A 372 -13.21 -8.54 29.32
C ALA A 372 -14.01 -8.74 28.04
N LEU A 373 -14.07 -7.72 27.21
CA LEU A 373 -14.49 -7.83 25.83
C LEU A 373 -13.23 -8.01 24.97
N GLU A 374 -13.19 -9.07 24.18
CA GLU A 374 -12.04 -9.40 23.36
C GLU A 374 -12.42 -9.52 21.88
N ALA A 375 -11.60 -8.96 21.01
CA ALA A 375 -11.68 -9.11 19.56
C ALA A 375 -10.44 -9.84 19.03
N PRO A 376 -10.58 -10.72 18.02
CA PRO A 376 -9.47 -11.48 17.47
C PRO A 376 -8.45 -10.59 16.75
N ASP A 377 -8.91 -9.46 16.21
CA ASP A 377 -8.11 -8.52 15.42
C ASP A 377 -8.43 -7.07 15.82
N ALA A 378 -7.38 -6.23 15.81
CA ALA A 378 -7.58 -4.78 15.93
C ALA A 378 -8.30 -4.26 14.67
N ARG A 379 -9.40 -3.53 14.87
CA ARG A 379 -10.17 -2.87 13.82
C ARG A 379 -9.89 -1.38 13.85
N LEU A 380 -9.88 -0.74 12.69
CA LEU A 380 -9.78 0.72 12.65
C LEU A 380 -11.07 1.38 13.14
N LEU A 381 -10.89 2.43 13.90
CA LEU A 381 -11.94 3.37 14.32
C LEU A 381 -11.62 4.72 13.71
N ALA A 382 -12.47 5.17 12.80
CA ALA A 382 -12.27 6.42 12.06
C ALA A 382 -12.23 7.64 13.01
N PRO A 383 -11.64 8.77 12.60
CA PRO A 383 -11.66 10.01 13.36
C PRO A 383 -13.08 10.37 13.80
N HIS A 384 -13.23 10.78 15.04
CA HIS A 384 -14.51 11.18 15.67
C HIS A 384 -15.62 10.13 15.63
N ALA A 385 -15.30 8.88 15.26
CA ALA A 385 -16.26 7.79 15.24
C ALA A 385 -16.40 7.13 16.61
N SER A 386 -17.53 6.47 16.79
CA SER A 386 -17.77 5.59 17.93
C SER A 386 -18.29 4.22 17.46
N ARG A 387 -17.99 3.18 18.26
CA ARG A 387 -18.42 1.80 18.00
C ARG A 387 -18.86 1.14 19.31
N VAL A 388 -20.07 0.64 19.34
CA VAL A 388 -20.53 -0.23 20.44
C VAL A 388 -19.78 -1.55 20.32
N ILE A 389 -19.09 -1.97 21.38
CA ILE A 389 -18.32 -3.22 21.41
C ILE A 389 -18.95 -4.28 22.33
N GLY A 390 -19.97 -3.93 23.06
CA GLY A 390 -20.71 -4.82 23.95
C GLY A 390 -21.66 -4.05 24.85
N TRP A 391 -22.24 -4.77 25.79
CA TRP A 391 -23.11 -4.19 26.81
C TRP A 391 -22.84 -4.85 28.14
N VAL A 392 -23.17 -4.12 29.20
CA VAL A 392 -23.12 -4.62 30.60
C VAL A 392 -24.38 -4.25 31.36
N ARG A 393 -24.77 -5.11 32.29
CA ARG A 393 -25.85 -4.80 33.27
C ARG A 393 -25.24 -4.53 34.64
N ARG A 394 -25.60 -3.37 35.21
CA ARG A 394 -25.17 -2.91 36.54
C ARG A 394 -26.25 -2.03 37.15
N ASP A 395 -26.30 -2.01 38.50
CA ASP A 395 -27.23 -1.13 39.22
C ASP A 395 -26.84 0.35 39.17
N HIS A 396 -25.53 0.64 38.89
CA HIS A 396 -25.00 2.00 38.78
C HIS A 396 -23.98 2.08 37.62
N PRO A 397 -23.83 3.26 36.97
CA PRO A 397 -22.80 3.43 35.94
C PRO A 397 -21.41 3.11 36.50
N PRO A 398 -20.50 2.52 35.70
CA PRO A 398 -19.12 2.31 36.12
C PRO A 398 -18.48 3.66 36.43
N SER A 399 -17.79 3.77 37.55
CA SER A 399 -16.88 4.87 37.81
C SER A 399 -15.66 4.70 36.86
N LEU A 400 -15.30 5.79 36.16
CA LEU A 400 -14.12 5.90 35.32
C LEU A 400 -12.84 5.71 36.13
#